data_fabf96d58f835dad2c74e952f69b8116
#
_entry.id   fabf96d58f835dad2c74e952f69b8116
#
_cell.length_a   1.000
_cell.length_b   1.000
_cell.length_c   1.000
_cell.angle_alpha   90.00
_cell.angle_beta   90.00
_cell.angle_gamma   90.00
#
_symmetry.space_group_name_H-M   'P 1'
#
loop_
_entity.id
_entity.type
_entity.pdbx_description
1 polymer ?
#
loop_
_entity_poly.entity_id
_entity_poly.type
_entity_poly.pdbx_seq_one_letter_code
_entity_poly.pdbx_strand_id
1 'polypeptide(L)'
;MDFIKGGVCAAKGFKAGGIHCGIRKNRTKRDLALIVSEKKAATAAVYTTNLVKGAPLTVTKAHLSDGYAKAVICNSGNANTCNANGIEIAEQTCELLGAELNISPKDIVVASTGVIGQPLDITPIKNGIPSLVKSLSENGSENAAEGIMTTDTKVKEIAVSFKLGGKTCKIGGIAKGSGMIHPNMATMLVFITTDCAISPEMLKKALSSDIKETFNMISIDGDTSTNDMVTVLANGMAENAEITADGEDFNAFMKALNTVNVYLCRRIAGDGEGATKLIECKVTGAKTLETAKTVAKSVICSSLTKAAMFGSDANWGRVLCAIGYSGAVVDVNKIDVAFKSQKGEIAVCKNGAGIPFSEEKAKEILLEPEIEILVELNSGEYSSCAWGCDLTYDYVKINGDYRT
;
A
#
# COMPACT_ATOMS: atom_id res chain seq x y z
N MET A 1 6.85 19.41 8.57
CA MET A 1 6.02 18.19 8.52
C MET A 1 6.46 17.30 9.65
N ASP A 2 5.52 16.88 10.51
CA ASP A 2 5.84 16.13 11.71
C ASP A 2 5.03 14.84 11.74
N PHE A 3 5.65 13.73 12.15
CA PHE A 3 4.96 12.48 12.40
C PHE A 3 4.09 12.59 13.63
N ILE A 4 2.84 12.18 13.53
CA ILE A 4 1.86 12.20 14.62
C ILE A 4 1.16 10.84 14.76
N LYS A 5 0.49 10.61 15.88
CA LYS A 5 -0.32 9.40 16.10
C LYS A 5 -1.74 9.57 15.53
N GLY A 6 -2.45 8.46 15.37
CA GLY A 6 -3.89 8.44 15.09
C GLY A 6 -4.28 7.88 13.73
N GLY A 7 -3.34 7.50 12.86
CA GLY A 7 -3.64 6.88 11.57
C GLY A 7 -4.74 7.62 10.82
N VAL A 8 -5.79 6.92 10.38
CA VAL A 8 -6.93 7.54 9.66
C VAL A 8 -7.81 8.45 10.54
N CYS A 9 -7.65 8.41 11.86
CA CYS A 9 -8.37 9.30 12.78
C CYS A 9 -7.55 10.56 13.15
N ALA A 10 -6.32 10.71 12.67
CA ALA A 10 -5.50 11.89 12.95
C ALA A 10 -6.06 13.17 12.32
N ALA A 11 -6.66 13.07 11.13
CA ALA A 11 -7.33 14.14 10.45
C ALA A 11 -8.66 14.49 11.15
N LYS A 12 -8.94 15.78 11.31
CA LYS A 12 -10.14 16.27 12.01
C LYS A 12 -11.42 15.76 11.35
N GLY A 13 -12.38 15.30 12.16
CA GLY A 13 -13.69 14.86 11.69
C GLY A 13 -13.74 13.45 11.11
N PHE A 14 -12.71 12.65 11.32
CA PHE A 14 -12.73 11.23 11.01
C PHE A 14 -12.80 10.37 12.27
N LYS A 15 -13.67 9.35 12.22
CA LYS A 15 -13.77 8.27 13.20
C LYS A 15 -13.61 6.94 12.50
N ALA A 16 -13.06 5.97 13.20
CA ALA A 16 -12.91 4.62 12.69
C ALA A 16 -13.26 3.58 13.75
N GLY A 17 -13.49 2.36 13.31
CA GLY A 17 -13.77 1.22 14.15
C GLY A 17 -13.56 -0.09 13.43
N GLY A 18 -13.45 -1.17 14.18
CA GLY A 18 -13.31 -2.51 13.63
C GLY A 18 -13.81 -3.53 14.62
N ILE A 19 -14.50 -4.57 14.12
CA ILE A 19 -15.08 -5.64 14.93
C ILE A 19 -14.80 -7.01 14.29
N HIS A 20 -15.03 -8.06 15.05
CA HIS A 20 -15.27 -9.39 14.52
C HIS A 20 -16.77 -9.61 14.37
N CYS A 21 -17.26 -9.83 13.14
CA CYS A 21 -18.67 -10.10 12.89
C CYS A 21 -18.96 -11.55 12.45
N GLY A 22 -17.94 -12.35 12.21
CA GLY A 22 -18.07 -13.78 11.90
C GLY A 22 -17.90 -14.15 10.42
N ILE A 23 -17.34 -13.27 9.59
CA ILE A 23 -16.92 -13.64 8.24
C ILE A 23 -15.78 -14.64 8.32
N ARG A 24 -14.84 -14.41 9.25
CA ARG A 24 -13.76 -15.35 9.57
C ARG A 24 -14.17 -16.32 10.67
N LYS A 25 -13.72 -17.56 10.54
CA LYS A 25 -13.87 -18.56 11.61
C LYS A 25 -13.03 -18.24 12.85
N ASN A 26 -11.89 -17.55 12.66
CA ASN A 26 -11.02 -17.16 13.77
C ASN A 26 -11.60 -15.95 14.53
N ARG A 27 -12.14 -16.23 15.71
CA ARG A 27 -12.83 -15.25 16.58
C ARG A 27 -11.90 -14.23 17.24
N THR A 28 -10.58 -14.41 17.17
CA THR A 28 -9.62 -13.48 17.79
C THR A 28 -9.22 -12.34 16.88
N LYS A 29 -9.55 -12.41 15.58
CA LYS A 29 -9.23 -11.37 14.59
C LYS A 29 -10.48 -10.61 14.18
N ARG A 30 -10.36 -9.28 14.08
CA ARG A 30 -11.40 -8.44 13.47
C ARG A 30 -11.52 -8.76 11.97
N ASP A 31 -12.72 -8.64 11.43
CA ASP A 31 -13.02 -8.98 10.03
C ASP A 31 -13.94 -7.98 9.32
N LEU A 32 -14.32 -6.90 10.02
CA LEU A 32 -15.10 -5.81 9.46
C LEU A 32 -14.61 -4.48 10.02
N ALA A 33 -14.27 -3.54 9.13
CA ALA A 33 -13.73 -2.22 9.43
C ALA A 33 -14.59 -1.11 8.85
N LEU A 34 -14.63 0.04 9.53
CA LEU A 34 -15.39 1.22 9.13
C LEU A 34 -14.58 2.47 9.40
N ILE A 35 -14.56 3.38 8.43
CA ILE A 35 -14.04 4.76 8.56
C ILE A 35 -15.18 5.68 8.17
N VAL A 36 -15.47 6.72 8.97
CA VAL A 36 -16.54 7.68 8.70
C VAL A 36 -16.00 9.10 8.83
N SER A 37 -16.40 9.94 7.88
CA SER A 37 -16.18 11.38 7.93
C SER A 37 -17.45 12.12 8.40
N GLU A 38 -17.29 13.13 9.23
CA GLU A 38 -18.39 13.98 9.64
C GLU A 38 -19.02 14.74 8.48
N LYS A 39 -18.19 15.18 7.52
CA LYS A 39 -18.64 15.84 6.28
C LYS A 39 -18.44 14.92 5.08
N LYS A 40 -19.23 15.11 4.03
CA LYS A 40 -18.97 14.50 2.73
C LYS A 40 -17.59 14.97 2.25
N ALA A 41 -16.71 14.06 1.93
CA ALA A 41 -15.30 14.29 1.62
C ALA A 41 -15.05 14.16 0.12
N ALA A 42 -14.26 15.06 -0.45
CA ALA A 42 -13.68 14.82 -1.77
C ALA A 42 -12.88 13.51 -1.73
N THR A 43 -13.13 12.63 -2.68
CA THR A 43 -12.60 11.25 -2.63
C THR A 43 -12.03 10.85 -3.97
N ALA A 44 -10.82 10.32 -3.95
CA ALA A 44 -10.18 9.73 -5.11
C ALA A 44 -9.77 8.29 -4.80
N ALA A 45 -9.90 7.41 -5.79
CA ALA A 45 -9.46 6.03 -5.67
C ALA A 45 -8.76 5.56 -6.95
N VAL A 46 -7.80 4.65 -6.78
CA VAL A 46 -7.17 3.86 -7.84
C VAL A 46 -7.36 2.39 -7.55
N TYR A 47 -7.44 1.59 -8.60
CA TYR A 47 -7.84 0.19 -8.54
C TYR A 47 -6.88 -0.71 -9.30
N THR A 48 -6.88 -2.00 -8.98
CA THR A 48 -6.13 -3.02 -9.73
C THR A 48 -6.45 -3.00 -11.23
N THR A 49 -5.43 -3.26 -12.04
CA THR A 49 -5.57 -3.49 -13.48
C THR A 49 -5.83 -4.95 -13.83
N ASN A 50 -5.83 -5.87 -12.83
CA ASN A 50 -6.18 -7.27 -13.05
C ASN A 50 -7.55 -7.35 -13.74
N LEU A 51 -7.66 -8.20 -14.77
CA LEU A 51 -8.92 -8.40 -15.48
C LEU A 51 -9.96 -9.12 -14.64
N VAL A 52 -9.51 -10.00 -13.73
CA VAL A 52 -10.35 -10.61 -12.69
C VAL A 52 -10.46 -9.62 -11.54
N LYS A 53 -11.61 -8.96 -11.41
CA LYS A 53 -11.84 -7.91 -10.41
C LYS A 53 -12.86 -8.32 -9.37
N GLY A 54 -12.60 -7.97 -8.13
CA GLY A 54 -13.57 -8.08 -7.05
C GLY A 54 -14.78 -7.18 -7.30
N ALA A 55 -15.96 -7.69 -7.00
CA ALA A 55 -17.22 -6.96 -7.17
C ALA A 55 -17.26 -5.61 -6.41
N PRO A 56 -16.68 -5.47 -5.20
CA PRO A 56 -16.63 -4.20 -4.49
C PRO A 56 -15.98 -3.07 -5.28
N LEU A 57 -14.98 -3.36 -6.13
CA LEU A 57 -14.34 -2.33 -6.95
C LEU A 57 -15.29 -1.72 -7.98
N THR A 58 -16.17 -2.54 -8.56
CA THR A 58 -17.18 -2.09 -9.53
C THR A 58 -18.19 -1.16 -8.85
N VAL A 59 -18.70 -1.55 -7.68
CA VAL A 59 -19.64 -0.74 -6.91
C VAL A 59 -18.99 0.56 -6.44
N THR A 60 -17.82 0.50 -5.82
CA THR A 60 -17.10 1.70 -5.38
C THR A 60 -16.78 2.66 -6.52
N LYS A 61 -16.39 2.15 -7.69
CA LYS A 61 -16.13 2.99 -8.87
C LYS A 61 -17.38 3.70 -9.35
N ALA A 62 -18.54 3.06 -9.29
CA ALA A 62 -19.82 3.67 -9.64
C ALA A 62 -20.23 4.74 -8.59
N HIS A 63 -20.06 4.45 -7.31
CA HIS A 63 -20.36 5.39 -6.22
C HIS A 63 -19.49 6.65 -6.27
N LEU A 64 -18.22 6.52 -6.59
CA LEU A 64 -17.27 7.64 -6.69
C LEU A 64 -17.34 8.41 -8.02
N SER A 65 -18.42 8.26 -8.80
CA SER A 65 -18.58 8.97 -10.08
C SER A 65 -18.67 10.49 -9.92
N ASP A 66 -19.17 10.97 -8.77
CA ASP A 66 -19.24 12.39 -8.41
C ASP A 66 -17.97 12.90 -7.68
N GLY A 67 -17.03 12.01 -7.36
CA GLY A 67 -15.79 12.35 -6.65
C GLY A 67 -15.94 12.56 -5.16
N TYR A 68 -17.02 12.06 -4.52
CA TYR A 68 -17.26 12.26 -3.11
C TYR A 68 -17.71 10.98 -2.39
N ALA A 69 -17.33 10.86 -1.10
CA ALA A 69 -17.82 9.83 -0.21
C ALA A 69 -17.90 10.34 1.24
N LYS A 70 -18.54 9.58 2.11
CA LYS A 70 -18.67 9.87 3.54
C LYS A 70 -18.18 8.74 4.43
N ALA A 71 -18.16 7.51 3.92
CA ALA A 71 -17.71 6.34 4.68
C ALA A 71 -16.94 5.35 3.82
N VAL A 72 -16.12 4.55 4.47
CA VAL A 72 -15.45 3.37 3.90
C VAL A 72 -15.78 2.17 4.76
N ILE A 73 -16.36 1.12 4.18
CA ILE A 73 -16.54 -0.17 4.83
C ILE A 73 -15.68 -1.22 4.13
N CYS A 74 -14.98 -2.03 4.90
CA CYS A 74 -14.12 -3.08 4.37
C CYS A 74 -14.30 -4.36 5.19
N ASN A 75 -14.56 -5.47 4.52
CA ASN A 75 -14.48 -6.78 5.13
C ASN A 75 -13.18 -7.50 4.77
N SER A 76 -12.69 -8.31 5.70
CA SER A 76 -11.59 -9.25 5.47
C SER A 76 -12.05 -10.69 5.75
N GLY A 77 -11.41 -11.66 5.06
CA GLY A 77 -11.76 -13.08 5.11
C GLY A 77 -12.41 -13.61 3.83
N ASN A 78 -13.10 -12.77 3.07
CA ASN A 78 -13.66 -13.11 1.76
C ASN A 78 -13.47 -11.93 0.80
N ALA A 79 -12.88 -12.20 -0.37
CA ALA A 79 -12.56 -11.18 -1.37
C ALA A 79 -13.78 -10.67 -2.15
N ASN A 80 -14.91 -11.37 -2.08
CA ASN A 80 -16.08 -11.13 -2.92
C ASN A 80 -15.70 -11.02 -4.42
N THR A 81 -14.88 -11.95 -4.86
CA THR A 81 -14.35 -12.06 -6.22
C THR A 81 -14.73 -13.42 -6.82
N CYS A 82 -15.09 -13.44 -8.07
CA CYS A 82 -15.59 -14.62 -8.79
C CYS A 82 -16.90 -15.20 -8.18
N ASN A 83 -17.71 -14.35 -7.61
CA ASN A 83 -19.03 -14.70 -7.04
C ASN A 83 -20.14 -14.23 -7.97
N ALA A 84 -21.14 -15.09 -8.24
CA ALA A 84 -22.24 -14.78 -9.14
C ALA A 84 -23.09 -13.58 -8.66
N ASN A 85 -23.25 -13.40 -7.35
CA ASN A 85 -24.01 -12.30 -6.73
C ASN A 85 -23.11 -11.25 -6.05
N GLY A 86 -21.83 -11.19 -6.41
CA GLY A 86 -20.86 -10.33 -5.72
C GLY A 86 -21.22 -8.84 -5.72
N ILE A 87 -21.73 -8.32 -6.83
CA ILE A 87 -22.18 -6.92 -6.93
C ILE A 87 -23.36 -6.67 -6.00
N GLU A 88 -24.38 -7.56 -6.02
CA GLU A 88 -25.54 -7.48 -5.15
C GLU A 88 -25.15 -7.43 -3.66
N ILE A 89 -24.25 -8.30 -3.23
CA ILE A 89 -23.74 -8.34 -1.84
C ILE A 89 -22.99 -7.04 -1.49
N ALA A 90 -22.19 -6.49 -2.41
CA ALA A 90 -21.49 -5.23 -2.20
C ALA A 90 -22.45 -4.05 -2.09
N GLU A 91 -23.49 -3.98 -2.94
CA GLU A 91 -24.55 -2.97 -2.87
C GLU A 91 -25.36 -3.10 -1.59
N GLN A 92 -25.80 -4.31 -1.22
CA GLN A 92 -26.52 -4.55 0.03
C GLN A 92 -25.68 -4.14 1.26
N THR A 93 -24.38 -4.35 1.23
CA THR A 93 -23.49 -3.87 2.30
C THR A 93 -23.54 -2.36 2.45
N CYS A 94 -23.55 -1.63 1.33
CA CYS A 94 -23.68 -0.17 1.34
C CYS A 94 -25.08 0.27 1.79
N GLU A 95 -26.14 -0.40 1.37
CA GLU A 95 -27.52 -0.11 1.79
C GLU A 95 -27.70 -0.28 3.29
N LEU A 96 -27.25 -1.41 3.85
CA LEU A 96 -27.32 -1.68 5.28
C LEU A 96 -26.55 -0.66 6.11
N LEU A 97 -25.33 -0.30 5.69
CA LEU A 97 -24.55 0.72 6.38
C LEU A 97 -25.15 2.12 6.21
N GLY A 98 -25.64 2.44 4.99
CA GLY A 98 -26.30 3.70 4.73
C GLY A 98 -27.53 3.94 5.61
N ALA A 99 -28.33 2.92 5.79
CA ALA A 99 -29.49 2.94 6.70
C ALA A 99 -29.07 3.19 8.16
N GLU A 100 -28.03 2.50 8.66
CA GLU A 100 -27.56 2.65 10.03
C GLU A 100 -26.93 4.01 10.32
N LEU A 101 -26.19 4.57 9.34
CA LEU A 101 -25.56 5.89 9.44
C LEU A 101 -26.45 7.05 9.03
N ASN A 102 -27.63 6.77 8.47
CA ASN A 102 -28.51 7.77 7.85
C ASN A 102 -27.79 8.60 6.77
N ILE A 103 -27.12 7.91 5.85
CA ILE A 103 -26.43 8.49 4.69
C ILE A 103 -26.83 7.74 3.41
N SER A 104 -26.58 8.35 2.25
CA SER A 104 -26.79 7.66 0.97
C SER A 104 -25.85 6.47 0.82
N PRO A 105 -26.32 5.28 0.39
CA PRO A 105 -25.47 4.16 0.03
C PRO A 105 -24.39 4.53 -1.00
N LYS A 106 -24.69 5.49 -1.88
CA LYS A 106 -23.75 5.99 -2.91
C LYS A 106 -22.58 6.82 -2.33
N ASP A 107 -22.70 7.28 -1.08
CA ASP A 107 -21.64 7.98 -0.38
C ASP A 107 -20.70 7.01 0.37
N ILE A 108 -20.78 5.71 0.08
CA ILE A 108 -20.00 4.66 0.74
C ILE A 108 -19.04 3.99 -0.24
N VAL A 109 -17.78 3.96 0.14
CA VAL A 109 -16.75 3.13 -0.47
C VAL A 109 -16.82 1.74 0.16
N VAL A 110 -17.00 0.70 -0.65
CA VAL A 110 -17.01 -0.69 -0.19
C VAL A 110 -15.77 -1.43 -0.70
N ALA A 111 -15.13 -2.19 0.18
CA ALA A 111 -13.94 -2.99 -0.12
C ALA A 111 -14.05 -4.38 0.53
N SER A 112 -13.36 -5.35 -0.06
CA SER A 112 -13.26 -6.70 0.47
C SER A 112 -11.88 -7.29 0.20
N THR A 113 -11.42 -8.17 1.08
CA THR A 113 -10.17 -8.91 0.90
C THR A 113 -10.26 -10.27 1.57
N GLY A 114 -9.49 -11.26 1.10
CA GLY A 114 -9.46 -12.62 1.61
C GLY A 114 -9.60 -13.66 0.51
N VAL A 115 -10.32 -14.76 0.77
CA VAL A 115 -10.44 -15.90 -0.14
C VAL A 115 -11.24 -15.53 -1.39
N ILE A 116 -10.76 -15.96 -2.56
CA ILE A 116 -11.39 -15.78 -3.87
C ILE A 116 -12.24 -17.03 -4.18
N GLY A 117 -13.37 -16.82 -4.88
CA GLY A 117 -14.22 -17.93 -5.41
C GLY A 117 -15.10 -18.61 -4.35
N GLN A 118 -15.22 -18.02 -3.16
CA GLN A 118 -16.18 -18.47 -2.14
C GLN A 118 -17.33 -17.46 -2.04
N PRO A 119 -18.60 -17.91 -2.01
CA PRO A 119 -19.73 -17.03 -1.78
C PRO A 119 -19.57 -16.25 -0.47
N LEU A 120 -19.81 -14.94 -0.52
CA LEU A 120 -19.86 -14.11 0.68
C LEU A 120 -21.29 -14.12 1.25
N ASP A 121 -21.44 -14.60 2.48
CA ASP A 121 -22.69 -14.49 3.20
C ASP A 121 -22.86 -13.06 3.76
N ILE A 122 -23.95 -12.40 3.41
CA ILE A 122 -24.26 -11.05 3.90
C ILE A 122 -24.68 -11.03 5.37
N THR A 123 -25.12 -12.17 5.92
CA THR A 123 -25.70 -12.26 7.28
C THR A 123 -24.75 -11.79 8.38
N PRO A 124 -23.46 -12.19 8.42
CA PRO A 124 -22.52 -11.67 9.40
C PRO A 124 -22.35 -10.14 9.30
N ILE A 125 -22.28 -9.59 8.09
CA ILE A 125 -22.15 -8.15 7.86
C ILE A 125 -23.40 -7.42 8.37
N LYS A 126 -24.59 -7.88 7.97
CA LYS A 126 -25.87 -7.32 8.39
C LYS A 126 -25.99 -7.26 9.91
N ASN A 127 -25.66 -8.36 10.58
CA ASN A 127 -25.75 -8.46 12.04
C ASN A 127 -24.65 -7.65 12.75
N GLY A 128 -23.48 -7.46 12.09
CA GLY A 128 -22.34 -6.75 12.64
C GLY A 128 -22.42 -5.22 12.52
N ILE A 129 -23.09 -4.68 11.50
CA ILE A 129 -23.13 -3.23 11.21
C ILE A 129 -23.55 -2.39 12.43
N PRO A 130 -24.61 -2.70 13.21
CA PRO A 130 -24.95 -1.89 14.38
C PRO A 130 -23.83 -1.82 15.43
N SER A 131 -23.17 -2.94 15.69
CA SER A 131 -22.03 -3.00 16.62
C SER A 131 -20.80 -2.28 16.07
N LEU A 132 -20.58 -2.35 14.76
CA LEU A 132 -19.49 -1.64 14.06
C LEU A 132 -19.67 -0.13 14.16
N VAL A 133 -20.85 0.38 13.89
CA VAL A 133 -21.18 1.82 14.01
C VAL A 133 -21.02 2.28 15.46
N LYS A 134 -21.45 1.47 16.42
CA LYS A 134 -21.23 1.77 17.85
C LYS A 134 -19.76 1.79 18.27
N SER A 135 -18.89 1.07 17.57
CA SER A 135 -17.45 1.00 17.84
C SER A 135 -16.67 2.22 17.32
N LEU A 136 -17.29 3.12 16.56
CA LEU A 136 -16.64 4.28 15.97
C LEU A 136 -16.07 5.21 17.05
N SER A 137 -14.79 5.54 16.90
CA SER A 137 -14.05 6.39 17.83
C SER A 137 -12.99 7.22 17.08
N GLU A 138 -12.65 8.37 17.63
CA GLU A 138 -11.51 9.18 17.19
C GLU A 138 -10.15 8.49 17.44
N ASN A 139 -10.14 7.42 18.26
CA ASN A 139 -8.98 6.57 18.52
C ASN A 139 -9.12 5.18 17.89
N GLY A 140 -10.05 5.00 16.94
CA GLY A 140 -10.40 3.70 16.38
C GLY A 140 -9.55 3.26 15.18
N SER A 141 -8.52 4.00 14.81
CA SER A 141 -7.69 3.72 13.63
C SER A 141 -7.05 2.33 13.66
N GLU A 142 -6.44 1.95 14.78
CA GLU A 142 -5.82 0.63 14.95
C GLU A 142 -6.86 -0.50 14.81
N ASN A 143 -8.06 -0.34 15.38
CA ASN A 143 -9.14 -1.33 15.25
C ASN A 143 -9.59 -1.51 13.78
N ALA A 144 -9.67 -0.41 13.04
CA ALA A 144 -9.97 -0.48 11.60
C ALA A 144 -8.83 -1.13 10.81
N ALA A 145 -7.58 -0.78 11.13
CA ALA A 145 -6.40 -1.40 10.51
C ALA A 145 -6.35 -2.91 10.74
N GLU A 146 -6.62 -3.39 11.95
CA GLU A 146 -6.75 -4.82 12.23
C GLU A 146 -7.90 -5.47 11.44
N GLY A 147 -9.03 -4.77 11.30
CA GLY A 147 -10.23 -5.26 10.60
C GLY A 147 -10.02 -5.51 9.11
N ILE A 148 -9.03 -4.87 8.49
CA ILE A 148 -8.69 -5.07 7.08
C ILE A 148 -7.56 -6.08 6.84
N MET A 149 -6.83 -6.49 7.87
CA MET A 149 -5.70 -7.44 7.75
C MET A 149 -6.15 -8.83 7.32
N THR A 150 -5.29 -9.54 6.59
CA THR A 150 -5.47 -10.97 6.24
C THR A 150 -4.35 -11.81 6.84
N THR A 151 -3.28 -12.01 6.11
CA THR A 151 -2.06 -12.71 6.54
C THR A 151 -1.04 -11.78 7.19
N ASP A 152 -1.33 -10.48 7.20
CA ASP A 152 -0.50 -9.46 7.83
C ASP A 152 -0.18 -9.82 9.28
N THR A 153 1.07 -9.61 9.70
CA THR A 153 1.53 -9.86 11.07
C THR A 153 1.57 -8.59 11.92
N LYS A 154 1.57 -7.42 11.27
CA LYS A 154 1.71 -6.11 11.91
C LYS A 154 0.65 -5.13 11.39
N VAL A 155 0.07 -4.35 12.28
CA VAL A 155 -0.74 -3.19 11.91
C VAL A 155 0.13 -2.18 11.17
N LYS A 156 -0.42 -1.63 10.08
CA LYS A 156 0.24 -0.65 9.23
C LYS A 156 -0.57 0.63 9.26
N GLU A 157 -0.13 1.58 10.08
CA GLU A 157 -0.74 2.91 10.16
C GLU A 157 0.30 4.01 10.30
N ILE A 158 -0.04 5.20 9.86
CA ILE A 158 0.79 6.40 9.93
C ILE A 158 -0.08 7.65 9.89
N ALA A 159 0.40 8.75 10.45
CA ALA A 159 -0.13 10.07 10.19
C ALA A 159 0.98 11.14 10.26
N VAL A 160 0.79 12.21 9.50
CA VAL A 160 1.66 13.40 9.54
C VAL A 160 0.82 14.68 9.60
N SER A 161 1.41 15.72 10.19
CA SER A 161 0.90 17.09 10.13
C SER A 161 1.77 17.95 9.21
N PHE A 162 1.14 18.89 8.51
CA PHE A 162 1.82 19.81 7.58
C PHE A 162 1.09 21.14 7.52
N LYS A 163 1.67 22.14 6.86
CA LYS A 163 1.11 23.50 6.78
C LYS A 163 0.66 23.81 5.36
N LEU A 164 -0.52 24.41 5.22
CA LEU A 164 -1.07 24.98 4.00
C LEU A 164 -1.64 26.36 4.31
N GLY A 165 -1.14 27.41 3.66
CA GLY A 165 -1.65 28.77 3.86
C GLY A 165 -1.72 29.21 5.34
N GLY A 166 -0.79 28.77 6.18
CA GLY A 166 -0.77 29.03 7.63
C GLY A 166 -1.66 28.09 8.47
N LYS A 167 -2.55 27.30 7.86
CA LYS A 167 -3.39 26.30 8.55
C LYS A 167 -2.58 25.01 8.78
N THR A 168 -2.87 24.32 9.86
CA THR A 168 -2.31 22.97 10.12
C THR A 168 -3.27 21.95 9.57
N CYS A 169 -2.83 21.21 8.56
CA CYS A 169 -3.52 20.06 7.99
C CYS A 169 -2.90 18.76 8.49
N LYS A 170 -3.68 17.71 8.48
CA LYS A 170 -3.24 16.37 8.84
C LYS A 170 -3.64 15.39 7.75
N ILE A 171 -2.80 14.40 7.53
CA ILE A 171 -3.07 13.27 6.64
C ILE A 171 -2.58 12.00 7.33
N GLY A 172 -3.39 10.95 7.27
CA GLY A 172 -3.00 9.66 7.83
C GLY A 172 -3.63 8.52 7.05
N GLY A 173 -3.10 7.33 7.23
CA GLY A 173 -3.55 6.16 6.49
C GLY A 173 -3.36 4.87 7.25
N ILE A 174 -4.15 3.87 6.85
CA ILE A 174 -3.99 2.47 7.21
C ILE A 174 -3.84 1.63 5.94
N ALA A 175 -3.10 0.53 6.05
CA ALA A 175 -2.89 -0.38 4.93
C ALA A 175 -2.90 -1.83 5.38
N LYS A 176 -3.28 -2.72 4.45
CA LYS A 176 -3.04 -4.16 4.54
C LYS A 176 -2.36 -4.65 3.26
N GLY A 177 -1.54 -5.66 3.43
CA GLY A 177 -0.86 -6.37 2.36
C GLY A 177 0.32 -7.16 2.90
N SER A 178 0.41 -8.43 2.54
CA SER A 178 1.45 -9.36 2.97
C SER A 178 1.74 -10.42 1.91
N GLY A 179 0.74 -10.89 1.16
CA GLY A 179 0.86 -11.76 -0.01
C GLY A 179 0.00 -11.29 -1.16
N MET A 180 0.25 -11.84 -2.37
CA MET A 180 -0.34 -11.41 -3.64
C MET A 180 -0.07 -9.91 -3.89
N ILE A 181 1.22 -9.50 -3.78
CA ILE A 181 1.65 -8.11 -3.86
C ILE A 181 2.63 -7.90 -5.02
N HIS A 182 2.11 -7.47 -6.16
CA HIS A 182 2.87 -6.94 -7.32
C HIS A 182 2.03 -5.90 -8.06
N PRO A 183 1.97 -4.67 -7.58
CA PRO A 183 1.09 -3.66 -8.17
C PRO A 183 1.48 -3.29 -9.60
N ASN A 184 0.45 -3.33 -10.45
CA ASN A 184 0.41 -2.53 -11.66
C ASN A 184 -0.89 -1.72 -11.58
N MET A 185 -0.85 -0.59 -10.83
CA MET A 185 -1.97 0.27 -10.43
C MET A 185 -2.73 -0.20 -9.15
N ALA A 186 -2.07 -0.77 -8.16
CA ALA A 186 -2.41 -1.14 -6.79
C ALA A 186 -2.49 -2.66 -6.51
N THR A 187 -1.87 -3.14 -5.39
CA THR A 187 -1.97 -4.54 -4.92
C THR A 187 -2.08 -4.61 -3.40
N MET A 188 -3.04 -3.89 -2.81
CA MET A 188 -3.33 -3.85 -1.38
C MET A 188 -4.63 -3.10 -1.15
N LEU A 189 -5.09 -3.06 0.09
CA LEU A 189 -6.08 -2.08 0.51
C LEU A 189 -5.39 -1.01 1.34
N VAL A 190 -5.54 0.23 0.89
CA VAL A 190 -5.03 1.43 1.57
C VAL A 190 -6.14 2.46 1.67
N PHE A 191 -6.41 2.91 2.87
CA PHE A 191 -7.34 3.97 3.15
C PHE A 191 -6.62 5.14 3.80
N ILE A 192 -6.72 6.31 3.18
CA ILE A 192 -6.06 7.54 3.60
C ILE A 192 -7.13 8.59 3.87
N THR A 193 -6.98 9.34 4.93
CA THR A 193 -7.86 10.44 5.31
C THR A 193 -7.05 11.71 5.49
N THR A 194 -7.63 12.84 5.13
CA THR A 194 -7.04 14.16 5.40
C THR A 194 -8.14 15.17 5.68
N ASP A 195 -7.85 16.12 6.56
CA ASP A 195 -8.72 17.28 6.81
C ASP A 195 -8.45 18.47 5.87
N CYS A 196 -7.53 18.31 4.92
CA CYS A 196 -7.23 19.30 3.90
C CYS A 196 -8.44 19.54 2.98
N ALA A 197 -8.68 20.79 2.60
CA ALA A 197 -9.60 21.17 1.53
C ALA A 197 -8.86 21.08 0.19
N ILE A 198 -9.30 20.17 -0.68
CA ILE A 198 -8.75 19.93 -2.02
C ILE A 198 -9.89 19.44 -2.93
N SER A 199 -9.94 19.94 -4.16
CA SER A 199 -10.98 19.52 -5.11
C SER A 199 -10.83 18.05 -5.51
N PRO A 200 -11.93 17.35 -5.87
CA PRO A 200 -11.85 15.97 -6.35
C PRO A 200 -10.89 15.76 -7.52
N GLU A 201 -10.81 16.72 -8.43
CA GLU A 201 -9.90 16.68 -9.59
C GLU A 201 -8.44 16.71 -9.15
N MET A 202 -8.08 17.65 -8.26
CA MET A 202 -6.71 17.77 -7.77
C MET A 202 -6.34 16.60 -6.87
N LEU A 203 -7.28 16.07 -6.07
CA LEU A 203 -7.05 14.88 -5.26
C LEU A 203 -6.79 13.64 -6.13
N LYS A 204 -7.57 13.47 -7.21
CA LYS A 204 -7.36 12.41 -8.19
C LYS A 204 -6.02 12.55 -8.91
N LYS A 205 -5.65 13.77 -9.30
CA LYS A 205 -4.34 14.07 -9.90
C LYS A 205 -3.21 13.70 -8.94
N ALA A 206 -3.30 14.12 -7.68
CA ALA A 206 -2.32 13.84 -6.66
C ALA A 206 -2.13 12.33 -6.46
N LEU A 207 -3.21 11.59 -6.21
CA LEU A 207 -3.17 10.15 -5.99
C LEU A 207 -2.62 9.40 -7.21
N SER A 208 -3.13 9.69 -8.42
CA SER A 208 -2.72 9.01 -9.65
C SER A 208 -1.25 9.26 -10.02
N SER A 209 -0.71 10.40 -9.61
CA SER A 209 0.70 10.76 -9.80
C SER A 209 1.60 10.02 -8.82
N ASP A 210 1.25 10.08 -7.53
CA ASP A 210 2.07 9.53 -6.45
C ASP A 210 2.15 7.99 -6.47
N ILE A 211 1.07 7.31 -6.81
CA ILE A 211 1.02 5.84 -6.91
C ILE A 211 2.12 5.27 -7.83
N LYS A 212 2.50 6.00 -8.86
CA LYS A 212 3.52 5.55 -9.83
C LYS A 212 4.93 5.48 -9.24
N GLU A 213 5.16 6.25 -8.18
CA GLU A 213 6.45 6.33 -7.48
C GLU A 213 6.43 5.58 -6.14
N THR A 214 5.26 5.13 -5.70
CA THR A 214 5.05 4.52 -4.40
C THR A 214 4.51 3.10 -4.53
N PHE A 215 3.22 2.89 -4.45
CA PHE A 215 2.65 1.55 -4.43
C PHE A 215 2.95 0.72 -5.68
N ASN A 216 3.09 1.29 -6.88
CA ASN A 216 3.52 0.54 -8.05
C ASN A 216 4.98 0.09 -8.01
N MET A 217 5.74 0.57 -7.03
CA MET A 217 7.15 0.23 -6.84
C MET A 217 7.39 -0.82 -5.74
N ILE A 218 6.33 -1.48 -5.23
CA ILE A 218 6.49 -2.62 -4.30
C ILE A 218 6.28 -3.96 -4.99
N SER A 219 6.88 -5.04 -4.46
CA SER A 219 6.57 -6.42 -4.82
C SER A 219 6.95 -7.37 -3.70
N ILE A 220 6.07 -8.33 -3.38
CA ILE A 220 6.36 -9.43 -2.45
C ILE A 220 6.58 -10.73 -3.23
N ASP A 221 5.64 -11.12 -4.09
CA ASP A 221 5.62 -12.42 -4.74
C ASP A 221 5.42 -12.37 -6.27
N GLY A 222 5.25 -11.19 -6.84
CA GLY A 222 5.06 -11.03 -8.29
C GLY A 222 3.62 -11.19 -8.76
N ASP A 223 2.67 -11.48 -7.87
CA ASP A 223 1.27 -11.70 -8.21
C ASP A 223 0.40 -10.46 -7.99
N THR A 224 -0.35 -10.06 -9.01
CA THR A 224 -1.27 -8.90 -8.95
C THR A 224 -2.65 -9.34 -8.43
N SER A 225 -3.09 -8.76 -7.33
CA SER A 225 -4.37 -9.08 -6.69
C SER A 225 -5.59 -8.63 -7.50
N THR A 226 -6.73 -9.20 -7.16
CA THR A 226 -8.05 -8.92 -7.76
C THR A 226 -8.79 -7.77 -7.11
N ASN A 227 -8.38 -7.33 -5.89
CA ASN A 227 -9.18 -6.46 -5.03
C ASN A 227 -8.50 -5.14 -4.63
N ASP A 228 -7.37 -4.85 -5.22
CA ASP A 228 -6.55 -3.73 -4.79
C ASP A 228 -7.21 -2.39 -5.00
N MET A 229 -7.11 -1.56 -3.96
CA MET A 229 -7.61 -0.21 -3.97
C MET A 229 -6.80 0.68 -3.03
N VAL A 230 -6.41 1.86 -3.51
CA VAL A 230 -5.96 2.98 -2.67
C VAL A 230 -7.01 4.07 -2.75
N THR A 231 -7.53 4.48 -1.61
CA THR A 231 -8.56 5.53 -1.53
C THR A 231 -8.12 6.63 -0.58
N VAL A 232 -8.31 7.88 -0.99
CA VAL A 232 -8.05 9.08 -0.18
C VAL A 232 -9.35 9.86 -0.02
N LEU A 233 -9.70 10.22 1.23
CA LEU A 233 -10.83 11.05 1.58
C LEU A 233 -10.34 12.38 2.19
N ALA A 234 -10.77 13.50 1.64
CA ALA A 234 -10.41 14.84 2.06
C ALA A 234 -11.67 15.64 2.43
N ASN A 235 -11.89 15.93 3.73
CA ASN A 235 -13.14 16.51 4.22
C ASN A 235 -13.11 18.04 4.42
N GLY A 236 -11.97 18.70 4.21
CA GLY A 236 -11.83 20.13 4.27
C GLY A 236 -11.93 20.75 5.68
N MET A 237 -11.90 19.95 6.74
CA MET A 237 -12.12 20.45 8.12
C MET A 237 -10.90 21.15 8.72
N ALA A 238 -9.76 21.20 8.03
CA ALA A 238 -8.60 22.03 8.39
C ALA A 238 -8.81 23.51 8.03
N GLU A 239 -9.82 23.81 7.20
CA GLU A 239 -10.21 25.17 6.81
C GLU A 239 -9.08 25.95 6.10
N ASN A 240 -8.20 25.26 5.40
CA ASN A 240 -7.28 25.85 4.43
C ASN A 240 -8.05 26.32 3.18
N ALA A 241 -7.46 27.23 2.40
CA ALA A 241 -7.98 27.53 1.06
C ALA A 241 -8.02 26.23 0.22
N GLU A 242 -9.12 26.00 -0.49
CA GLU A 242 -9.26 24.78 -1.29
C GLU A 242 -8.19 24.73 -2.39
N ILE A 243 -7.50 23.61 -2.49
CA ILE A 243 -6.52 23.37 -3.55
C ILE A 243 -7.30 23.01 -4.83
N THR A 244 -7.34 23.92 -5.79
CA THR A 244 -8.04 23.77 -7.07
C THR A 244 -7.12 23.79 -8.29
N ALA A 245 -5.82 24.03 -8.08
CA ALA A 245 -4.80 24.11 -9.14
C ALA A 245 -3.42 23.71 -8.60
N ASP A 246 -2.46 23.55 -9.53
CA ASP A 246 -1.05 23.41 -9.19
C ASP A 246 -0.51 24.66 -8.49
N GLY A 247 0.42 24.49 -7.57
CA GLY A 247 1.03 25.56 -6.81
C GLY A 247 1.72 25.06 -5.54
N GLU A 248 2.13 25.98 -4.69
CA GLU A 248 2.87 25.65 -3.46
C GLU A 248 2.06 24.75 -2.52
N ASP A 249 0.76 25.05 -2.33
CA ASP A 249 -0.11 24.24 -1.48
C ASP A 249 -0.33 22.83 -2.05
N PHE A 250 -0.49 22.69 -3.37
CA PHE A 250 -0.55 21.38 -4.01
C PHE A 250 0.75 20.60 -3.83
N ASN A 251 1.89 21.24 -4.00
CA ASN A 251 3.21 20.61 -3.80
C ASN A 251 3.42 20.18 -2.34
N ALA A 252 2.97 20.99 -1.39
CA ALA A 252 3.04 20.66 0.04
C ALA A 252 2.12 19.46 0.37
N PHE A 253 0.91 19.42 -0.21
CA PHE A 253 0.01 18.27 -0.11
C PHE A 253 0.63 17.00 -0.71
N MET A 254 1.20 17.10 -1.93
CA MET A 254 1.89 15.99 -2.59
C MET A 254 3.00 15.41 -1.73
N LYS A 255 3.81 16.27 -1.11
CA LYS A 255 4.88 15.84 -0.21
C LYS A 255 4.35 15.09 1.01
N ALA A 256 3.22 15.54 1.58
CA ALA A 256 2.59 14.89 2.73
C ALA A 256 2.00 13.53 2.32
N LEU A 257 1.28 13.46 1.19
CA LEU A 257 0.72 12.23 0.64
C LEU A 257 1.84 11.21 0.34
N ASN A 258 2.90 11.64 -0.34
CA ASN A 258 4.05 10.79 -0.66
C ASN A 258 4.72 10.25 0.61
N THR A 259 4.88 11.06 1.66
CA THR A 259 5.46 10.60 2.93
C THR A 259 4.63 9.49 3.57
N VAL A 260 3.30 9.63 3.56
CA VAL A 260 2.38 8.57 4.04
C VAL A 260 2.50 7.32 3.18
N ASN A 261 2.46 7.47 1.86
CA ASN A 261 2.47 6.35 0.93
C ASN A 261 3.80 5.58 0.94
N VAL A 262 4.95 6.27 0.95
CA VAL A 262 6.27 5.61 1.06
C VAL A 262 6.39 4.83 2.37
N TYR A 263 5.93 5.40 3.49
CA TYR A 263 5.94 4.67 4.76
C TYR A 263 5.10 3.39 4.67
N LEU A 264 3.88 3.48 4.15
CA LEU A 264 2.98 2.31 4.01
C LEU A 264 3.56 1.28 3.04
N CYS A 265 4.19 1.70 1.93
CA CYS A 265 4.91 0.82 1.00
C CYS A 265 5.99 -0.01 1.70
N ARG A 266 6.84 0.65 2.50
CA ARG A 266 7.90 -0.03 3.27
C ARG A 266 7.33 -1.00 4.30
N ARG A 267 6.23 -0.61 4.97
CA ARG A 267 5.55 -1.47 5.95
C ARG A 267 4.88 -2.69 5.31
N ILE A 268 4.30 -2.54 4.11
CA ILE A 268 3.73 -3.65 3.33
C ILE A 268 4.86 -4.60 2.87
N ALA A 269 5.90 -4.05 2.24
CA ALA A 269 7.01 -4.85 1.73
C ALA A 269 7.74 -5.60 2.86
N GLY A 270 7.99 -4.95 4.00
CA GLY A 270 8.69 -5.54 5.14
C GLY A 270 7.86 -6.51 6.00
N ASP A 271 6.54 -6.63 5.72
CA ASP A 271 5.63 -7.60 6.36
C ASP A 271 5.12 -8.64 5.33
N GLY A 272 5.93 -8.96 4.32
CA GLY A 272 5.62 -10.03 3.37
C GLY A 272 5.45 -11.38 4.07
N GLU A 273 4.59 -12.26 3.51
CA GLU A 273 4.35 -13.59 4.06
C GLU A 273 5.65 -14.36 4.27
N GLY A 274 5.96 -14.66 5.53
CA GLY A 274 7.20 -15.33 5.93
C GLY A 274 8.49 -14.53 5.76
N ALA A 275 8.42 -13.24 5.40
CA ALA A 275 9.59 -12.40 5.19
C ALA A 275 10.34 -12.12 6.49
N THR A 276 11.66 -12.05 6.38
CA THR A 276 12.56 -11.70 7.48
C THR A 276 13.27 -10.37 7.26
N LYS A 277 13.26 -9.85 6.03
CA LYS A 277 13.99 -8.64 5.65
C LYS A 277 13.20 -7.76 4.68
N LEU A 278 13.20 -6.46 4.93
CA LEU A 278 12.82 -5.45 3.95
C LEU A 278 13.99 -5.22 2.99
N ILE A 279 13.74 -5.26 1.70
CA ILE A 279 14.71 -4.97 0.65
C ILE A 279 14.28 -3.68 -0.06
N GLU A 280 15.16 -2.71 -0.11
CA GLU A 280 14.99 -1.47 -0.87
C GLU A 280 16.02 -1.42 -1.99
N CYS A 281 15.61 -1.40 -3.26
CA CYS A 281 16.52 -1.20 -4.39
C CYS A 281 16.47 0.26 -4.82
N LYS A 282 17.57 0.97 -4.65
CA LYS A 282 17.77 2.36 -5.09
C LYS A 282 18.59 2.37 -6.36
N VAL A 283 18.01 2.89 -7.42
CA VAL A 283 18.66 3.07 -8.72
C VAL A 283 18.91 4.55 -8.95
N THR A 284 20.14 4.90 -9.26
CA THR A 284 20.59 6.26 -9.60
C THR A 284 21.31 6.26 -10.93
N GLY A 285 21.54 7.46 -11.53
CA GLY A 285 22.29 7.60 -12.76
C GLY A 285 21.62 7.05 -14.02
N ALA A 286 20.30 6.91 -14.05
CA ALA A 286 19.57 6.41 -15.21
C ALA A 286 19.33 7.51 -16.27
N LYS A 287 19.24 7.13 -17.55
CA LYS A 287 18.93 8.05 -18.66
C LYS A 287 17.50 8.60 -18.59
N THR A 288 16.57 7.80 -18.08
CA THR A 288 15.16 8.16 -17.93
C THR A 288 14.61 7.63 -16.61
N LEU A 289 13.55 8.26 -16.10
CA LEU A 289 12.84 7.78 -14.91
C LEU A 289 12.29 6.36 -15.11
N GLU A 290 11.78 6.06 -16.30
CA GLU A 290 11.25 4.73 -16.63
C GLU A 290 12.34 3.65 -16.55
N THR A 291 13.55 3.93 -17.07
CA THR A 291 14.71 3.04 -16.93
C THR A 291 15.02 2.77 -15.46
N ALA A 292 15.06 3.81 -14.61
CA ALA A 292 15.33 3.66 -13.19
C ALA A 292 14.27 2.78 -12.50
N LYS A 293 12.99 3.00 -12.79
CA LYS A 293 11.87 2.22 -12.26
C LYS A 293 11.94 0.76 -12.69
N THR A 294 12.13 0.52 -13.98
CA THR A 294 12.18 -0.83 -14.54
C THR A 294 13.31 -1.64 -13.91
N VAL A 295 14.48 -1.04 -13.78
CA VAL A 295 15.64 -1.68 -13.13
C VAL A 295 15.36 -1.96 -11.66
N ALA A 296 14.92 -0.96 -10.88
CA ALA A 296 14.65 -1.14 -9.46
C ALA A 296 13.61 -2.24 -9.22
N LYS A 297 12.52 -2.22 -9.99
CA LYS A 297 11.45 -3.22 -9.91
C LYS A 297 11.95 -4.62 -10.27
N SER A 298 12.74 -4.76 -11.33
CA SER A 298 13.30 -6.05 -11.75
C SER A 298 14.18 -6.68 -10.67
N VAL A 299 15.01 -5.88 -10.00
CA VAL A 299 15.89 -6.36 -8.93
C VAL A 299 15.09 -6.91 -7.75
N ILE A 300 14.10 -6.16 -7.24
CA ILE A 300 13.30 -6.60 -6.09
C ILE A 300 12.34 -7.75 -6.41
N CYS A 301 12.01 -7.97 -7.68
CA CYS A 301 11.16 -9.07 -8.14
C CYS A 301 11.95 -10.36 -8.41
N SER A 302 13.27 -10.30 -8.50
CA SER A 302 14.11 -11.47 -8.79
C SER A 302 14.09 -12.47 -7.66
N SER A 303 13.52 -13.66 -7.87
CA SER A 303 13.49 -14.74 -6.87
C SER A 303 14.90 -15.14 -6.42
N LEU A 304 15.88 -15.13 -7.32
CA LEU A 304 17.28 -15.43 -6.98
C LEU A 304 17.90 -14.33 -6.10
N THR A 305 17.64 -13.06 -6.38
CA THR A 305 18.09 -11.95 -5.53
C THR A 305 17.43 -12.02 -4.15
N LYS A 306 16.11 -12.24 -4.10
CA LYS A 306 15.37 -12.38 -2.83
C LYS A 306 15.89 -13.55 -1.98
N ALA A 307 16.21 -14.70 -2.61
CA ALA A 307 16.79 -15.86 -1.93
C ALA A 307 18.23 -15.58 -1.44
N ALA A 308 19.02 -14.82 -2.19
CA ALA A 308 20.35 -14.39 -1.74
C ALA A 308 20.24 -13.48 -0.51
N MET A 309 19.30 -12.55 -0.49
CA MET A 309 19.07 -11.68 0.68
C MET A 309 18.63 -12.48 1.90
N PHE A 310 17.77 -13.51 1.74
CA PHE A 310 17.43 -14.43 2.82
C PHE A 310 18.68 -15.13 3.39
N GLY A 311 19.54 -15.65 2.50
CA GLY A 311 20.80 -16.31 2.89
C GLY A 311 21.89 -15.36 3.37
N SER A 312 21.66 -14.04 3.36
CA SER A 312 22.71 -13.03 3.63
C SER A 312 23.92 -13.20 2.72
N ASP A 313 23.68 -13.56 1.45
CA ASP A 313 24.69 -13.77 0.39
C ASP A 313 24.81 -12.48 -0.45
N ALA A 314 26.00 -11.89 -0.49
CA ALA A 314 26.30 -10.67 -1.25
C ALA A 314 26.38 -10.92 -2.77
N ASN A 315 25.38 -11.62 -3.30
CA ASN A 315 25.35 -12.11 -4.68
C ASN A 315 25.02 -10.99 -5.69
N TRP A 316 25.98 -10.11 -5.92
CA TRP A 316 25.88 -9.04 -6.90
C TRP A 316 25.63 -9.55 -8.33
N GLY A 317 26.09 -10.76 -8.66
CA GLY A 317 25.85 -11.39 -9.97
C GLY A 317 24.36 -11.61 -10.25
N ARG A 318 23.57 -11.97 -9.22
CA ARG A 318 22.10 -12.07 -9.33
C ARG A 318 21.44 -10.72 -9.52
N VAL A 319 21.98 -9.66 -8.91
CA VAL A 319 21.51 -8.28 -9.12
C VAL A 319 21.75 -7.85 -10.56
N LEU A 320 22.98 -8.03 -11.10
CA LEU A 320 23.27 -7.72 -12.49
C LEU A 320 22.43 -8.55 -13.47
N CYS A 321 22.23 -9.83 -13.17
CA CYS A 321 21.36 -10.71 -13.97
C CYS A 321 19.93 -10.12 -14.03
N ALA A 322 19.37 -9.70 -12.90
CA ALA A 322 18.05 -9.09 -12.82
C ALA A 322 17.96 -7.77 -13.61
N ILE A 323 19.02 -6.98 -13.60
CA ILE A 323 19.12 -5.77 -14.43
C ILE A 323 19.17 -6.14 -15.92
N GLY A 324 19.97 -7.15 -16.28
CA GLY A 324 20.19 -7.58 -17.67
C GLY A 324 18.92 -8.05 -18.39
N TYR A 325 18.02 -8.74 -17.68
CA TYR A 325 16.74 -9.19 -18.27
C TYR A 325 15.56 -8.25 -18.00
N SER A 326 15.78 -7.10 -17.35
CA SER A 326 14.70 -6.15 -16.98
C SER A 326 13.92 -5.58 -18.16
N GLY A 327 14.46 -5.65 -19.37
CA GLY A 327 13.94 -4.97 -20.55
C GLY A 327 14.32 -3.49 -20.65
N ALA A 328 14.99 -2.94 -19.64
CA ALA A 328 15.52 -1.58 -19.69
C ALA A 328 16.77 -1.48 -20.57
N VAL A 329 16.92 -0.36 -21.28
CA VAL A 329 18.14 -0.10 -22.07
C VAL A 329 19.21 0.47 -21.14
N VAL A 330 20.18 -0.39 -20.78
CA VAL A 330 21.29 -0.05 -19.88
C VAL A 330 22.64 -0.43 -20.51
N ASP A 331 23.70 0.28 -20.13
CA ASP A 331 25.08 -0.10 -20.45
C ASP A 331 25.64 -0.93 -19.27
N VAL A 332 25.68 -2.23 -19.43
CA VAL A 332 26.09 -3.16 -18.36
C VAL A 332 27.53 -2.92 -17.90
N ASN A 333 28.39 -2.34 -18.72
CA ASN A 333 29.79 -2.04 -18.39
C ASN A 333 29.97 -0.77 -17.54
N LYS A 334 28.87 -0.09 -17.19
CA LYS A 334 28.87 1.10 -16.34
C LYS A 334 28.19 0.90 -14.99
N ILE A 335 27.63 -0.28 -14.75
CA ILE A 335 26.82 -0.54 -13.56
C ILE A 335 27.72 -0.75 -12.34
N ASP A 336 27.47 0.02 -11.29
CA ASP A 336 28.04 -0.21 -9.97
C ASP A 336 26.95 -0.77 -9.04
N VAL A 337 27.35 -1.69 -8.14
CA VAL A 337 26.44 -2.27 -7.13
C VAL A 337 27.09 -2.24 -5.76
N ALA A 338 26.32 -1.82 -4.76
CA ALA A 338 26.69 -1.90 -3.35
C ALA A 338 25.51 -2.40 -2.51
N PHE A 339 25.81 -3.01 -1.37
CA PHE A 339 24.83 -3.34 -0.33
C PHE A 339 25.02 -2.44 0.88
N LYS A 340 23.92 -2.03 1.49
CA LYS A 340 23.93 -1.13 2.64
C LYS A 340 22.86 -1.52 3.66
N SER A 341 23.19 -1.29 4.93
CA SER A 341 22.28 -1.36 6.07
C SER A 341 22.76 -0.39 7.15
N GLN A 342 22.15 -0.42 8.33
CA GLN A 342 22.66 0.35 9.48
C GLN A 342 24.08 -0.06 9.93
N LYS A 343 24.57 -1.24 9.50
CA LYS A 343 25.94 -1.72 9.77
C LYS A 343 27.00 -1.17 8.81
N GLY A 344 26.61 -0.38 7.82
CA GLY A 344 27.48 0.26 6.86
C GLY A 344 27.15 -0.06 5.42
N GLU A 345 28.09 0.21 4.55
CA GLU A 345 27.98 0.03 3.11
C GLU A 345 29.18 -0.74 2.57
N ILE A 346 28.98 -1.58 1.56
CA ILE A 346 30.03 -2.32 0.89
C ILE A 346 29.77 -2.36 -0.62
N ALA A 347 30.73 -1.85 -1.39
CA ALA A 347 30.74 -1.99 -2.84
C ALA A 347 31.18 -3.40 -3.22
N VAL A 348 30.47 -4.02 -4.18
CA VAL A 348 30.69 -5.41 -4.60
C VAL A 348 30.89 -5.55 -6.11
N CYS A 349 30.46 -4.53 -6.88
CA CYS A 349 30.62 -4.49 -8.33
C CYS A 349 30.92 -3.06 -8.77
N LYS A 350 31.81 -2.90 -9.74
CA LYS A 350 32.13 -1.64 -10.36
C LYS A 350 32.32 -1.81 -11.86
N ASN A 351 31.72 -0.91 -12.65
CA ASN A 351 31.75 -0.95 -14.11
C ASN A 351 31.34 -2.34 -14.66
N GLY A 352 30.30 -2.95 -14.09
CA GLY A 352 29.77 -4.24 -14.51
C GLY A 352 30.63 -5.46 -14.11
N ALA A 353 31.70 -5.26 -13.36
CA ALA A 353 32.61 -6.34 -12.94
C ALA A 353 32.73 -6.40 -11.42
N GLY A 354 32.88 -7.63 -10.89
CA GLY A 354 33.11 -7.82 -9.46
C GLY A 354 34.42 -7.20 -9.00
N ILE A 355 34.42 -6.63 -7.81
CA ILE A 355 35.61 -6.09 -7.16
C ILE A 355 35.89 -6.87 -5.88
N PRO A 356 37.15 -6.91 -5.39
CA PRO A 356 37.45 -7.53 -4.11
C PRO A 356 36.70 -6.82 -2.97
N PHE A 357 36.06 -7.58 -2.09
CA PHE A 357 35.39 -7.08 -0.90
C PHE A 357 35.51 -8.10 0.25
N SER A 358 35.23 -7.67 1.47
CA SER A 358 35.18 -8.54 2.64
C SER A 358 33.85 -9.27 2.72
N GLU A 359 33.84 -10.59 2.54
CA GLU A 359 32.64 -11.42 2.70
C GLU A 359 32.10 -11.35 4.14
N GLU A 360 32.97 -11.25 5.13
CA GLU A 360 32.59 -11.10 6.54
C GLU A 360 31.80 -9.80 6.76
N LYS A 361 32.30 -8.68 6.22
CA LYS A 361 31.63 -7.38 6.32
C LYS A 361 30.33 -7.36 5.52
N ALA A 362 30.32 -7.94 4.34
CA ALA A 362 29.11 -8.07 3.54
C ALA A 362 28.04 -8.85 4.29
N LYS A 363 28.39 -9.98 4.91
CA LYS A 363 27.46 -10.77 5.72
C LYS A 363 26.93 -10.00 6.93
N GLU A 364 27.79 -9.25 7.64
CA GLU A 364 27.36 -8.40 8.76
C GLU A 364 26.28 -7.37 8.31
N ILE A 365 26.47 -6.74 7.15
CA ILE A 365 25.53 -5.79 6.56
C ILE A 365 24.22 -6.48 6.19
N LEU A 366 24.30 -7.66 5.56
CA LEU A 366 23.13 -8.39 5.03
C LEU A 366 22.36 -9.18 6.11
N LEU A 367 22.87 -9.32 7.32
CA LEU A 367 22.15 -9.90 8.45
C LEU A 367 21.09 -8.93 9.04
N GLU A 368 21.17 -7.64 8.72
CA GLU A 368 20.22 -6.66 9.21
C GLU A 368 18.81 -6.84 8.61
N PRO A 369 17.74 -6.44 9.33
CA PRO A 369 16.36 -6.61 8.86
C PRO A 369 15.96 -5.65 7.74
N GLU A 370 16.72 -4.58 7.50
CA GLU A 370 16.52 -3.64 6.41
C GLU A 370 17.79 -3.52 5.57
N ILE A 371 17.69 -3.87 4.29
CA ILE A 371 18.80 -3.90 3.33
C ILE A 371 18.49 -2.96 2.17
N GLU A 372 19.45 -2.12 1.84
CA GLU A 372 19.45 -1.33 0.61
C GLU A 372 20.36 -1.99 -0.42
N ILE A 373 19.86 -2.24 -1.63
CA ILE A 373 20.63 -2.58 -2.82
C ILE A 373 20.80 -1.29 -3.60
N LEU A 374 22.03 -0.79 -3.66
CA LEU A 374 22.36 0.45 -4.35
C LEU A 374 22.87 0.10 -5.75
N VAL A 375 22.21 0.64 -6.78
CA VAL A 375 22.57 0.44 -8.19
C VAL A 375 22.81 1.82 -8.81
N GLU A 376 24.02 2.06 -9.25
CA GLU A 376 24.39 3.26 -10.03
C GLU A 376 24.57 2.87 -11.51
N LEU A 377 23.78 3.48 -12.40
CA LEU A 377 23.84 3.18 -13.84
C LEU A 377 24.84 4.05 -14.61
N ASN A 378 25.37 5.10 -14.01
CA ASN A 378 26.37 6.00 -14.59
C ASN A 378 26.03 6.49 -16.03
N SER A 379 24.76 6.77 -16.30
CA SER A 379 24.26 7.03 -17.66
C SER A 379 23.36 8.26 -17.77
N GLY A 380 22.96 8.89 -16.63
CA GLY A 380 22.06 10.03 -16.59
C GLY A 380 21.84 10.55 -15.18
N GLU A 381 20.71 11.23 -14.96
CA GLU A 381 20.41 11.94 -13.71
C GLU A 381 19.16 11.39 -12.97
N TYR A 382 18.41 10.50 -13.62
CA TYR A 382 17.18 10.01 -13.04
C TYR A 382 17.44 8.93 -12.00
N SER A 383 16.57 8.91 -11.00
CA SER A 383 16.61 7.94 -9.92
C SER A 383 15.22 7.39 -9.61
N SER A 384 15.17 6.19 -9.04
CA SER A 384 13.94 5.58 -8.53
C SER A 384 14.27 4.59 -7.43
N CYS A 385 13.24 4.21 -6.66
CA CYS A 385 13.33 3.24 -5.59
C CYS A 385 12.21 2.21 -5.71
N ALA A 386 12.50 0.96 -5.36
CA ALA A 386 11.49 -0.10 -5.24
C ALA A 386 11.68 -0.88 -3.93
N TRP A 387 10.57 -1.38 -3.38
CA TRP A 387 10.56 -2.10 -2.10
C TRP A 387 10.04 -3.52 -2.27
N GLY A 388 10.71 -4.45 -1.63
CA GLY A 388 10.37 -5.86 -1.62
C GLY A 388 10.80 -6.50 -0.30
N CYS A 389 10.77 -7.83 -0.28
CA CYS A 389 11.25 -8.62 0.84
C CYS A 389 12.08 -9.79 0.34
N ASP A 390 12.78 -10.46 1.24
CA ASP A 390 13.44 -11.73 0.97
C ASP A 390 12.44 -12.86 0.64
N LEU A 391 12.93 -13.96 0.11
CA LEU A 391 12.13 -15.17 -0.19
C LEU A 391 12.59 -16.29 0.74
N THR A 392 11.68 -16.73 1.61
CA THR A 392 11.96 -17.68 2.68
C THR A 392 11.24 -19.02 2.47
N TYR A 393 11.58 -20.03 3.24
CA TYR A 393 10.83 -21.30 3.28
C TYR A 393 9.41 -21.12 3.81
N ASP A 394 9.21 -20.16 4.72
CA ASP A 394 7.91 -19.91 5.31
C ASP A 394 6.92 -19.33 4.30
N TYR A 395 7.37 -18.60 3.26
CA TYR A 395 6.50 -18.18 2.17
C TYR A 395 5.81 -19.38 1.50
N VAL A 396 6.58 -20.42 1.16
CA VAL A 396 6.04 -21.64 0.53
C VAL A 396 5.12 -22.38 1.50
N LYS A 397 5.50 -22.46 2.78
CA LYS A 397 4.69 -23.13 3.81
C LYS A 397 3.34 -22.43 4.02
N ILE A 398 3.31 -21.09 4.06
CA ILE A 398 2.08 -20.31 4.23
C ILE A 398 1.15 -20.49 3.02
N ASN A 399 1.71 -20.42 1.80
CA ASN A 399 0.94 -20.44 0.56
C ASN A 399 0.60 -21.84 0.04
N GLY A 400 1.27 -22.88 0.54
CA GLY A 400 1.00 -24.28 0.18
C GLY A 400 -0.34 -24.80 0.68
N ASP A 401 -0.93 -24.19 1.71
CA ASP A 401 -2.24 -24.55 2.27
C ASP A 401 -3.05 -23.29 2.70
N TYR A 402 -3.18 -22.34 1.79
CA TYR A 402 -3.97 -21.12 2.01
C TYR A 402 -5.45 -21.38 1.82
N ARG A 403 -6.15 -21.70 2.92
CA ARG A 403 -7.61 -21.93 3.00
C ARG A 403 -8.21 -21.24 4.22
N THR A 404 -8.01 -19.98 4.38
CA THR A 404 -8.52 -19.25 5.55
C THR A 404 -10.02 -19.00 5.48
#